data_7ae39903ee81d23d44f0abf93232b24e
#
_entry.id   7ae39903ee81d23d44f0abf93232b24e
#
_cell.length_a   1.000
_cell.length_b   1.000
_cell.length_c   1.000
_cell.angle_alpha   90.00
_cell.angle_beta   90.00
_cell.angle_gamma   90.00
#
_symmetry.space_group_name_H-M   'P 1'
#
loop_
_entity.id
_entity.type
_entity.pdbx_description
1 polymer ?
#
loop_
_entity_poly.entity_id
_entity_poly.type
_entity_poly.pdbx_seq_one_letter_code
_entity_poly.pdbx_strand_id
1 'polypeptide(L)'
;MRNTARWAATLGLTAATLCAPLTGPALAAPAAAPASLYAPSALVLTMGHGESAATVNAARAVTLSCAPGPSGTHPAAAPACAELRAAGGDPAALAVPGGAVCTKRYDPVVVTVDGVWQGRRVAYEHVFANECVRNAAESSLFTF
;
A
#
# COMPACT_ATOMS: atom_id res chain seq x y z
N MET A 1 -70.02 43.02 51.26
CA MET A 1 -70.89 43.33 50.11
C MET A 1 -70.29 42.65 48.89
N ARG A 2 -70.90 41.57 48.52
CA ARG A 2 -71.53 41.33 47.18
C ARG A 2 -70.53 41.54 46.02
N ASN A 3 -70.26 40.60 45.36
CA ASN A 3 -70.72 39.68 44.27
C ASN A 3 -69.62 39.52 43.28
N THR A 4 -69.47 38.60 42.47
CA THR A 4 -70.16 37.47 41.87
C THR A 4 -69.25 36.73 40.99
N ALA A 5 -69.41 35.46 40.90
CA ALA A 5 -68.78 34.53 40.00
C ALA A 5 -68.93 34.93 38.52
N ARG A 6 -67.97 34.59 37.70
CA ARG A 6 -68.18 34.21 36.30
C ARG A 6 -67.13 33.16 35.87
N TRP A 7 -67.65 32.00 35.57
CA TRP A 7 -67.03 30.91 34.91
C TRP A 7 -66.72 31.25 33.45
N ALA A 8 -65.52 31.00 32.99
CA ALA A 8 -65.21 30.88 31.57
C ALA A 8 -64.38 29.67 31.34
N ALA A 9 -64.98 28.63 30.80
CA ALA A 9 -64.34 27.43 30.32
C ALA A 9 -63.63 27.75 29.01
N THR A 10 -62.34 27.55 28.94
CA THR A 10 -61.58 27.54 27.69
C THR A 10 -61.10 26.15 27.39
N LEU A 11 -61.60 25.59 26.31
CA LEU A 11 -61.26 24.34 25.69
C LEU A 11 -59.77 24.37 25.30
N GLY A 12 -58.97 23.52 25.90
CA GLY A 12 -57.59 23.28 25.50
C GLY A 12 -57.51 22.35 24.29
N LEU A 13 -57.04 22.89 23.21
CA LEU A 13 -56.71 22.12 21.99
C LEU A 13 -55.34 21.45 22.18
N THR A 14 -55.32 20.15 22.47
CA THR A 14 -54.09 19.37 22.51
C THR A 14 -53.62 19.08 21.09
N ALA A 15 -52.63 19.81 20.64
CA ALA A 15 -51.90 19.48 19.42
C ALA A 15 -50.91 18.32 19.72
N ALA A 16 -51.27 17.12 19.28
CA ALA A 16 -50.35 15.98 19.26
C ALA A 16 -49.33 16.16 18.15
N THR A 17 -48.11 16.57 18.50
CA THR A 17 -46.97 16.56 17.60
C THR A 17 -46.49 15.12 17.42
N LEU A 18 -46.80 14.55 16.25
CA LEU A 18 -46.23 13.28 15.78
C LEU A 18 -44.74 13.51 15.45
N CYS A 19 -43.84 13.21 16.39
CA CYS A 19 -42.43 13.06 16.10
C CYS A 19 -42.25 11.74 15.34
N ALA A 20 -42.21 11.79 14.02
CA ALA A 20 -41.76 10.68 13.20
C ALA A 20 -40.25 10.56 13.35
N PRO A 21 -39.69 9.37 13.70
CA PRO A 21 -38.24 9.17 13.66
C PRO A 21 -37.79 9.20 12.21
N LEU A 22 -36.95 10.19 11.86
CA LEU A 22 -36.20 10.22 10.61
C LEU A 22 -35.12 9.11 10.68
N THR A 23 -35.49 7.89 10.29
CA THR A 23 -34.53 6.83 10.02
C THR A 23 -33.86 7.13 8.69
N GLY A 24 -32.86 8.04 8.71
CA GLY A 24 -31.92 8.18 7.60
C GLY A 24 -31.04 6.95 7.51
N PRO A 25 -30.63 6.52 6.31
CA PRO A 25 -29.64 5.48 6.19
C PRO A 25 -28.35 5.92 6.91
N ALA A 26 -27.99 5.22 7.96
CA ALA A 26 -26.71 5.41 8.61
C ALA A 26 -25.64 5.02 7.59
N LEU A 27 -24.97 6.02 7.00
CA LEU A 27 -23.74 5.78 6.24
C LEU A 27 -22.73 5.25 7.25
N ALA A 28 -22.48 3.94 7.19
CA ALA A 28 -21.42 3.32 7.99
C ALA A 28 -20.10 4.02 7.61
N ALA A 29 -19.53 4.76 8.55
CA ALA A 29 -18.17 5.28 8.37
C ALA A 29 -17.25 4.09 8.12
N PRO A 30 -16.32 4.18 7.13
CA PRO A 30 -15.36 3.12 6.91
C PRO A 30 -14.63 2.86 8.23
N ALA A 31 -14.64 1.60 8.66
CA ALA A 31 -13.92 1.19 9.87
C ALA A 31 -12.44 1.61 9.69
N ALA A 32 -11.92 2.35 10.66
CA ALA A 32 -10.50 2.69 10.66
C ALA A 32 -9.70 1.38 10.59
N ALA A 33 -8.83 1.27 9.59
CA ALA A 33 -7.93 0.13 9.49
C ALA A 33 -7.15 0.01 10.81
N PRO A 34 -6.98 -1.21 11.37
CA PRO A 34 -6.25 -1.39 12.61
C PRO A 34 -4.85 -0.79 12.46
N ALA A 35 -4.49 0.12 13.35
CA ALA A 35 -3.14 0.68 13.39
C ALA A 35 -2.16 -0.47 13.63
N SER A 36 -1.30 -0.74 12.65
CA SER A 36 -0.26 -1.77 12.81
C SER A 36 0.70 -1.34 13.90
N LEU A 37 0.97 -2.22 14.85
CA LEU A 37 2.01 -2.02 15.88
C LEU A 37 3.42 -2.04 15.28
N TYR A 38 3.55 -2.45 14.04
CA TYR A 38 4.82 -2.55 13.32
C TYR A 38 4.96 -1.41 12.32
N ALA A 39 6.15 -0.86 12.24
CA ALA A 39 6.48 0.09 11.19
C ALA A 39 6.26 -0.58 9.80
N PRO A 40 5.59 0.08 8.86
CA PRO A 40 5.25 -0.52 7.58
C PRO A 40 6.51 -0.89 6.79
N SER A 41 6.44 -2.04 6.12
CA SER A 41 7.43 -2.48 5.14
C SER A 41 6.67 -2.93 3.90
N ALA A 42 6.44 -2.00 2.98
CA ALA A 42 5.66 -2.20 1.77
C ALA A 42 6.36 -1.51 0.59
N LEU A 43 6.62 -2.27 -0.45
CA LEU A 43 7.36 -1.85 -1.63
C LEU A 43 6.55 -2.15 -2.89
N VAL A 44 6.75 -1.32 -3.90
CA VAL A 44 6.35 -1.58 -5.28
C VAL A 44 7.63 -1.75 -6.08
N LEU A 45 7.72 -2.83 -6.81
CA LEU A 45 8.83 -3.11 -7.69
C LEU A 45 8.33 -3.03 -9.13
N THR A 46 9.07 -2.34 -9.98
CA THR A 46 8.77 -2.28 -11.41
C THR A 46 9.98 -2.71 -12.22
N MET A 47 9.73 -3.21 -13.42
CA MET A 47 10.78 -3.45 -14.39
C MET A 47 10.32 -3.02 -15.78
N GLY A 48 11.28 -2.54 -16.60
CA GLY A 48 11.04 -2.16 -18.00
C GLY A 48 12.33 -2.26 -18.81
N HIS A 49 12.18 -2.32 -20.14
CA HIS A 49 13.33 -2.35 -21.05
C HIS A 49 13.80 -0.93 -21.35
N GLY A 50 15.04 -0.62 -21.04
CA GLY A 50 15.67 0.67 -21.22
C GLY A 50 16.64 1.06 -20.11
N GLU A 51 17.18 2.26 -20.19
CA GLU A 51 18.27 2.75 -19.33
C GLU A 51 17.79 3.59 -18.13
N SER A 52 16.51 3.95 -18.08
CA SER A 52 15.97 4.74 -16.96
C SER A 52 14.48 4.54 -16.82
N ALA A 53 14.00 4.42 -15.59
CA ALA A 53 12.59 4.33 -15.28
C ALA A 53 11.81 5.60 -15.67
N ALA A 54 12.49 6.74 -15.76
CA ALA A 54 11.87 8.00 -16.19
C ALA A 54 11.48 8.03 -17.67
N THR A 55 12.10 7.18 -18.48
CA THR A 55 11.94 7.18 -19.96
C THR A 55 11.25 5.93 -20.50
N VAL A 56 11.02 4.92 -19.66
CA VAL A 56 10.39 3.66 -20.06
C VAL A 56 9.04 3.46 -19.37
N ASN A 57 8.16 2.76 -20.06
CA ASN A 57 6.96 2.24 -19.42
C ASN A 57 7.29 0.93 -18.71
N ALA A 58 6.80 0.77 -17.50
CA ALA A 58 6.97 -0.49 -16.77
C ALA A 58 6.27 -1.63 -17.54
N ALA A 59 7.04 -2.64 -17.92
CA ALA A 59 6.52 -3.86 -18.54
C ALA A 59 5.89 -4.78 -17.50
N ARG A 60 6.37 -4.71 -16.26
CA ARG A 60 5.85 -5.45 -15.12
C ARG A 60 5.96 -4.63 -13.83
N ALA A 61 4.97 -4.82 -12.95
CA ALA A 61 4.97 -4.26 -11.61
C ALA A 61 4.43 -5.30 -10.62
N VAL A 62 5.05 -5.37 -9.44
CA VAL A 62 4.62 -6.23 -8.35
C VAL A 62 4.66 -5.48 -7.03
N THR A 63 3.86 -5.91 -6.08
CA THR A 63 3.86 -5.41 -4.71
C THR A 63 4.50 -6.43 -3.78
N LEU A 64 5.26 -5.94 -2.78
CA LEU A 64 5.89 -6.75 -1.76
C LEU A 64 5.66 -6.09 -0.40
N SER A 65 4.92 -6.77 0.47
CA SER A 65 4.77 -6.38 1.87
C SER A 65 5.55 -7.36 2.75
N CYS A 66 6.37 -6.85 3.68
CA CYS A 66 7.21 -7.66 4.54
C CYS A 66 6.87 -7.54 6.03
N ALA A 67 5.91 -6.69 6.40
CA ALA A 67 5.42 -6.54 7.75
C ALA A 67 3.87 -6.42 7.76
N PRO A 68 3.16 -7.19 8.62
CA PRO A 68 3.67 -8.10 9.65
C PRO A 68 4.28 -9.41 9.12
N GLY A 69 3.99 -9.77 7.88
CA GLY A 69 4.51 -10.96 7.21
C GLY A 69 4.64 -10.76 5.69
N PRO A 70 5.36 -11.70 5.01
CA PRO A 70 5.52 -11.64 3.56
C PRO A 70 4.19 -11.79 2.83
N SER A 71 3.87 -10.84 1.93
CA SER A 71 2.64 -10.85 1.13
C SER A 71 2.79 -9.92 -0.09
N GLY A 72 1.78 -9.87 -0.93
CA GLY A 72 1.74 -9.06 -2.15
C GLY A 72 1.67 -9.91 -3.41
N THR A 73 1.93 -9.28 -4.57
CA THR A 73 1.92 -9.97 -5.88
C THR A 73 3.30 -10.46 -6.32
N HIS A 74 4.34 -10.21 -5.51
CA HIS A 74 5.68 -10.70 -5.79
C HIS A 74 5.72 -12.25 -5.74
N PRO A 75 6.20 -12.95 -6.79
CA PRO A 75 6.13 -14.41 -6.87
C PRO A 75 6.93 -15.12 -5.78
N ALA A 76 7.98 -14.48 -5.27
CA ALA A 76 8.87 -15.01 -4.24
C ALA A 76 8.89 -14.08 -2.99
N ALA A 77 7.70 -13.67 -2.48
CA ALA A 77 7.60 -12.70 -1.41
C ALA A 77 8.38 -13.09 -0.15
N ALA A 78 8.32 -14.35 0.27
CA ALA A 78 8.97 -14.79 1.50
C ALA A 78 10.52 -14.70 1.43
N PRO A 79 11.20 -15.28 0.43
CA PRO A 79 12.66 -15.12 0.29
C PRO A 79 13.06 -13.67 0.03
N ALA A 80 12.35 -12.91 -0.81
CA ALA A 80 12.65 -11.51 -1.06
C ALA A 80 12.60 -10.65 0.23
N CYS A 81 11.60 -10.88 1.09
CA CYS A 81 11.54 -10.23 2.39
C CYS A 81 12.66 -10.65 3.34
N ALA A 82 13.11 -11.92 3.28
CA ALA A 82 14.21 -12.40 4.10
C ALA A 82 15.56 -11.77 3.66
N GLU A 83 15.80 -11.69 2.36
CA GLU A 83 16.98 -11.05 1.77
C GLU A 83 17.01 -9.55 2.11
N LEU A 84 15.92 -8.82 1.91
CA LEU A 84 15.83 -7.40 2.28
C LEU A 84 16.08 -7.18 3.77
N ARG A 85 15.59 -8.08 4.62
CA ARG A 85 15.83 -7.99 6.06
C ARG A 85 17.30 -8.17 6.39
N ALA A 86 17.97 -9.14 5.76
CA ALA A 86 19.40 -9.38 5.92
C ALA A 86 20.25 -8.19 5.41
N ALA A 87 19.78 -7.52 4.35
CA ALA A 87 20.40 -6.32 3.78
C ALA A 87 20.00 -5.01 4.51
N GLY A 88 19.26 -5.07 5.64
CA GLY A 88 18.81 -3.87 6.36
C GLY A 88 17.81 -3.00 5.59
N GLY A 89 17.16 -3.55 4.57
CA GLY A 89 16.21 -2.85 3.69
C GLY A 89 16.90 -2.08 2.55
N ASP A 90 18.14 -2.39 2.24
CA ASP A 90 18.89 -1.78 1.13
C ASP A 90 18.86 -2.70 -0.11
N PRO A 91 18.11 -2.35 -1.17
CA PRO A 91 18.08 -3.13 -2.40
C PRO A 91 19.43 -3.14 -3.14
N ALA A 92 20.28 -2.11 -2.96
CA ALA A 92 21.58 -2.03 -3.63
C ALA A 92 22.52 -3.15 -3.19
N ALA A 93 22.42 -3.57 -1.94
CA ALA A 93 23.22 -4.67 -1.40
C ALA A 93 22.85 -6.04 -2.03
N LEU A 94 21.69 -6.13 -2.69
CA LEU A 94 21.19 -7.34 -3.34
C LEU A 94 21.42 -7.38 -4.85
N ALA A 95 21.82 -6.26 -5.46
CA ALA A 95 22.09 -6.15 -6.90
C ALA A 95 23.51 -6.61 -7.28
N VAL A 96 24.05 -7.56 -6.53
CA VAL A 96 25.40 -8.10 -6.79
C VAL A 96 25.33 -9.07 -7.96
N PRO A 97 26.24 -8.95 -8.98
CA PRO A 97 26.31 -9.90 -10.06
C PRO A 97 26.61 -11.32 -9.53
N GLY A 98 25.76 -12.27 -9.88
CA GLY A 98 26.01 -13.67 -9.63
C GLY A 98 27.07 -14.25 -10.58
N GLY A 99 27.51 -15.48 -10.30
CA GLY A 99 28.54 -16.17 -11.08
C GLY A 99 28.10 -16.68 -12.45
N ALA A 100 26.88 -16.44 -12.91
CA ALA A 100 26.40 -16.94 -14.18
C ALA A 100 27.06 -16.24 -15.38
N VAL A 101 27.42 -17.02 -16.39
CA VAL A 101 27.96 -16.49 -17.64
C VAL A 101 26.86 -15.98 -18.53
N CYS A 102 26.78 -14.67 -18.68
CA CYS A 102 25.82 -13.99 -19.56
C CYS A 102 26.48 -13.49 -20.86
N THR A 103 25.66 -13.37 -21.90
CA THR A 103 26.11 -12.74 -23.15
C THR A 103 26.39 -11.27 -22.89
N LYS A 104 27.36 -10.71 -23.65
CA LYS A 104 27.70 -9.27 -23.59
C LYS A 104 26.76 -8.38 -24.42
N ARG A 105 25.62 -8.91 -24.88
CA ARG A 105 24.62 -8.12 -25.57
C ARG A 105 24.04 -7.09 -24.60
N TYR A 106 24.08 -5.84 -25.00
CA TYR A 106 23.46 -4.75 -24.28
C TYR A 106 21.99 -4.64 -24.70
N ASP A 107 21.11 -4.97 -23.79
CA ASP A 107 19.64 -4.91 -23.92
C ASP A 107 19.12 -4.58 -22.51
N PRO A 108 19.27 -3.31 -22.11
CA PRO A 108 19.17 -2.93 -20.69
C PRO A 108 17.78 -3.13 -20.14
N VAL A 109 17.75 -3.58 -18.89
CA VAL A 109 16.54 -3.73 -18.08
C VAL A 109 16.69 -2.86 -16.84
N VAL A 110 15.82 -1.86 -16.70
CA VAL A 110 15.74 -1.02 -15.52
C VAL A 110 14.75 -1.62 -14.54
N VAL A 111 15.16 -1.69 -13.28
CA VAL A 111 14.32 -2.13 -12.15
C VAL A 111 14.24 -1.00 -11.14
N THR A 112 13.04 -0.73 -10.61
CA THR A 112 12.86 0.16 -9.47
C THR A 112 12.33 -0.59 -8.26
N VAL A 113 12.67 -0.09 -7.07
CA VAL A 113 12.11 -0.52 -5.79
C VAL A 113 11.72 0.74 -5.01
N ASP A 114 10.44 1.00 -4.90
CA ASP A 114 9.90 2.20 -4.28
C ASP A 114 8.95 1.86 -3.14
N GLY A 115 8.99 2.65 -2.07
CA GLY A 115 8.05 2.49 -0.96
C GLY A 115 8.64 2.81 0.40
N VAL A 116 8.33 1.96 1.37
CA VAL A 116 8.83 2.12 2.74
C VAL A 116 9.36 0.79 3.28
N TRP A 117 10.43 0.85 4.05
CA TRP A 117 11.00 -0.25 4.80
C TRP A 117 11.16 0.15 6.27
N GLN A 118 10.43 -0.53 7.14
CA GLN A 118 10.39 -0.20 8.57
C GLN A 118 10.16 1.30 8.82
N GLY A 119 9.21 1.88 8.07
CA GLY A 119 8.86 3.30 8.15
C GLY A 119 9.82 4.25 7.44
N ARG A 120 10.96 3.80 6.93
CA ARG A 120 11.91 4.62 6.16
C ARG A 120 11.61 4.52 4.67
N ARG A 121 11.70 5.65 3.96
CA ARG A 121 11.54 5.66 2.51
C ARG A 121 12.64 4.87 1.83
N VAL A 122 12.25 4.03 0.89
CA VAL A 122 13.12 3.36 -0.08
C VAL A 122 12.78 3.93 -1.45
N ALA A 123 13.81 4.34 -2.19
CA ALA A 123 13.73 4.72 -3.60
C ALA A 123 15.04 4.25 -4.24
N TYR A 124 14.93 3.25 -5.09
CA TYR A 124 16.08 2.60 -5.71
C TYR A 124 15.80 2.34 -7.18
N GLU A 125 16.77 2.62 -8.04
CA GLU A 125 16.76 2.32 -9.46
C GLU A 125 18.08 1.63 -9.81
N HIS A 126 18.02 0.58 -10.61
CA HIS A 126 19.19 -0.12 -11.10
C HIS A 126 18.99 -0.58 -12.54
N VAL A 127 20.02 -0.43 -13.35
CA VAL A 127 20.03 -0.86 -14.75
C VAL A 127 20.93 -2.08 -14.89
N PHE A 128 20.34 -3.20 -15.23
CA PHE A 128 21.07 -4.42 -15.60
C PHE A 128 21.38 -4.37 -17.10
N ALA A 129 22.55 -4.82 -17.51
CA ALA A 129 22.99 -4.79 -18.91
C ALA A 129 22.06 -5.61 -19.85
N ASN A 130 21.39 -6.63 -19.32
CA ASN A 130 20.35 -7.43 -19.96
C ASN A 130 19.61 -8.31 -18.95
N GLU A 131 18.55 -8.98 -19.38
CA GLU A 131 17.78 -9.88 -18.53
C GLU A 131 18.60 -11.04 -17.94
N CYS A 132 19.59 -11.56 -18.70
CA CYS A 132 20.47 -12.63 -18.18
C CYS A 132 21.22 -12.14 -16.94
N VAL A 133 21.79 -10.93 -17.00
CA VAL A 133 22.52 -10.33 -15.86
C VAL A 133 21.59 -10.07 -14.68
N ARG A 134 20.37 -9.61 -14.95
CA ARG A 134 19.36 -9.45 -13.89
C ARG A 134 19.00 -10.77 -13.22
N ASN A 135 18.75 -11.81 -14.02
CA ASN A 135 18.39 -13.14 -13.52
C ASN A 135 19.59 -13.85 -12.85
N ALA A 136 20.83 -13.45 -13.21
CA ALA A 136 22.05 -13.94 -12.60
C ALA A 136 22.37 -13.26 -11.25
N ALA A 137 21.72 -12.13 -10.94
CA ALA A 137 21.75 -11.61 -9.58
C ALA A 137 21.10 -12.66 -8.66
N GLU A 138 21.87 -13.16 -7.70
CA GLU A 138 21.43 -14.23 -6.79
C GLU A 138 20.43 -13.72 -5.76
N SER A 139 19.47 -12.91 -6.19
CA SER A 139 18.47 -12.29 -5.33
C SER A 139 17.06 -12.56 -5.83
N SER A 140 16.25 -13.10 -4.95
CA SER A 140 14.82 -13.28 -5.19
C SER A 140 14.09 -11.95 -5.38
N LEU A 141 14.61 -10.84 -4.83
CA LEU A 141 14.02 -9.51 -4.93
C LEU A 141 13.82 -9.07 -6.37
N PHE A 142 14.76 -9.39 -7.26
CA PHE A 142 14.73 -8.95 -8.66
C PHE A 142 14.13 -9.99 -9.62
N THR A 143 13.67 -11.13 -9.09
CA THR A 143 13.10 -12.23 -9.88
C THR A 143 11.57 -12.18 -9.88
N PHE A 144 11.00 -11.30 -10.71
CA PHE A 144 9.54 -11.13 -10.83
C PHE A 144 9.12 -10.78 -12.26
#